data_f53c654687f75129088cbc96c3b4bfff
#
_entry.id   f53c654687f75129088cbc96c3b4bfff
#
_cell.length_a   1.000
_cell.length_b   1.000
_cell.length_c   1.000
_cell.angle_alpha   90.00
_cell.angle_beta   90.00
_cell.angle_gamma   90.00
#
_symmetry.space_group_name_H-M   'P 1'
#
loop_
_entity.id
_entity.type
_entity.pdbx_description
1 polymer ?
#
loop_
_entity_poly.entity_id
_entity_poly.type
_entity_poly.pdbx_seq_one_letter_code
_entity_poly.pdbx_strand_id
1 'polypeptide(L)'
;DVAPSRGLGDVYKRQILKSSRCEEFKTEEGRAIGVKVLKKYGIDCLVVIGGDGSFNGAQKLSDLGFPAIGIPGTIDNDLAYTDYTIGFDTTQNTIIDAIGKIRDTSSSHERVNIIEVMGRHCGDLALYAGLAGGAETVIVPEVDFKVEDVCNKLKTTQKRGKRHSIIVLAEGVGNAQDLGKEIIKETGADLRVTVLGHVQRGGSPTAFDRILASRMGVRAVELLLDGKAARVVGIRDNKIIDLSLIHISEPTRRSYI
;
A
#
# COMPACT_ATOMS: atom_id res chain seq x y z
N ASP A 1 11.29 13.33 28.41
CA ASP A 1 10.34 14.14 27.65
C ASP A 1 9.71 13.28 26.57
N VAL A 2 8.55 12.72 26.91
CA VAL A 2 7.75 11.98 25.94
C VAL A 2 6.99 13.04 25.14
N ALA A 3 7.39 13.23 23.89
CA ALA A 3 6.63 14.07 22.97
C ALA A 3 5.16 13.60 22.95
N PRO A 4 4.18 14.52 23.02
CA PRO A 4 2.78 14.14 23.03
C PRO A 4 2.46 13.28 21.81
N SER A 5 1.70 12.22 22.01
CA SER A 5 1.29 11.20 21.04
C SER A 5 0.69 11.84 19.77
N ARG A 6 1.54 12.24 18.85
CA ARG A 6 1.13 12.54 17.49
C ARG A 6 0.82 11.19 16.84
N GLY A 7 -0.43 11.01 16.46
CA GLY A 7 -0.95 9.74 15.96
C GLY A 7 0.00 9.03 15.01
N LEU A 8 0.26 7.77 15.31
CA LEU A 8 1.17 6.87 14.61
C LEU A 8 0.64 6.50 13.22
N GLY A 9 0.77 7.44 12.27
CA GLY A 9 0.68 7.11 10.86
C GLY A 9 1.96 6.44 10.38
N ASP A 10 1.92 5.75 9.25
CA ASP A 10 3.05 4.98 8.71
C ASP A 10 4.35 5.81 8.57
N VAL A 11 4.22 7.09 8.29
CA VAL A 11 5.33 8.06 8.20
C VAL A 11 6.02 8.25 9.55
N TYR A 12 5.25 8.39 10.62
CA TYR A 12 5.82 8.68 11.95
C TYR A 12 6.45 7.46 12.61
N LYS A 13 5.95 6.25 12.37
CA LYS A 13 6.58 5.03 12.94
C LYS A 13 8.01 4.85 12.44
N ARG A 14 8.30 5.14 11.16
CA ARG A 14 9.64 5.06 10.61
C ARG A 14 10.58 6.16 11.12
N GLN A 15 10.04 7.31 11.50
CA GLN A 15 10.81 8.40 12.07
C GLN A 15 11.26 8.11 13.50
N ILE A 16 10.40 7.48 14.31
CA ILE A 16 10.65 7.18 15.73
C ILE A 16 11.39 5.86 15.89
N LEU A 17 10.83 4.77 15.36
CA LEU A 17 11.38 3.43 15.53
C LEU A 17 12.50 3.11 14.55
N LYS A 18 12.56 3.88 13.45
CA LYS A 18 13.43 3.64 12.31
C LYS A 18 13.20 2.25 11.71
N SER A 19 13.71 2.01 10.55
CA SER A 19 13.70 0.69 9.91
C SER A 19 14.82 0.62 8.89
N SER A 20 15.45 -0.53 8.77
CA SER A 20 16.45 -0.81 7.74
C SER A 20 16.29 -2.25 7.27
N ARG A 21 16.78 -2.52 6.07
CA ARG A 21 16.97 -3.90 5.64
C ARG A 21 18.17 -4.47 6.39
N CYS A 22 18.01 -5.66 6.97
CA CYS A 22 19.06 -6.38 7.66
C CYS A 22 19.21 -7.76 7.00
N GLU A 23 20.25 -7.91 6.20
CA GLU A 23 20.50 -9.18 5.49
C GLU A 23 20.83 -10.30 6.48
N GLU A 24 21.55 -9.99 7.56
CA GLU A 24 21.88 -10.95 8.62
C GLU A 24 20.62 -11.56 9.26
N PHE A 25 19.53 -10.77 9.40
CA PHE A 25 18.27 -11.25 9.98
C PHE A 25 17.54 -12.25 9.07
N LYS A 26 17.93 -12.36 7.80
CA LYS A 26 17.41 -13.38 6.88
C LYS A 26 17.95 -14.77 7.19
N THR A 27 19.07 -14.87 7.89
CA THR A 27 19.69 -16.14 8.31
C THR A 27 19.10 -16.62 9.64
N GLU A 28 19.20 -17.92 9.90
CA GLU A 28 18.74 -18.51 11.16
C GLU A 28 19.63 -18.03 12.34
N GLU A 29 20.95 -17.98 12.12
CA GLU A 29 21.92 -17.52 13.11
C GLU A 29 21.66 -16.05 13.50
N GLY A 30 21.41 -15.17 12.51
CA GLY A 30 21.13 -13.75 12.74
C GLY A 30 19.85 -13.56 13.55
N ARG A 31 18.80 -14.35 13.28
CA ARG A 31 17.57 -14.33 14.06
C ARG A 31 17.78 -14.84 15.49
N ALA A 32 18.58 -15.92 15.67
CA ALA A 32 18.93 -16.42 16.99
C ALA A 32 19.71 -15.40 17.82
N ILE A 33 20.61 -14.64 17.18
CA ILE A 33 21.31 -13.50 17.80
C ILE A 33 20.28 -12.43 18.19
N GLY A 34 19.34 -12.09 17.27
CA GLY A 34 18.26 -11.13 17.54
C GLY A 34 17.46 -11.50 18.80
N VAL A 35 17.03 -12.74 18.90
CA VAL A 35 16.29 -13.25 20.10
C VAL A 35 17.14 -13.11 21.38
N LYS A 36 18.43 -13.44 21.33
CA LYS A 36 19.33 -13.25 22.49
C LYS A 36 19.43 -11.79 22.91
N VAL A 37 19.52 -10.88 21.94
CA VAL A 37 19.57 -9.43 22.20
C VAL A 37 18.26 -8.95 22.83
N LEU A 38 17.11 -9.35 22.30
CA LEU A 38 15.79 -8.99 22.86
C LEU A 38 15.69 -9.44 24.32
N LYS A 39 16.02 -10.70 24.61
CA LYS A 39 16.02 -11.25 25.99
C LYS A 39 16.99 -10.51 26.90
N LYS A 40 18.19 -10.12 26.40
CA LYS A 40 19.16 -9.33 27.16
C LYS A 40 18.60 -7.98 27.61
N TYR A 41 17.75 -7.36 26.81
CA TYR A 41 17.08 -6.10 27.13
C TYR A 41 15.76 -6.26 27.89
N GLY A 42 15.41 -7.49 28.34
CA GLY A 42 14.17 -7.76 29.07
C GLY A 42 12.91 -7.56 28.21
N ILE A 43 13.03 -7.78 26.89
CA ILE A 43 11.88 -7.71 25.98
C ILE A 43 11.28 -9.10 25.88
N ASP A 44 10.00 -9.25 26.26
CA ASP A 44 9.30 -10.53 26.33
C ASP A 44 8.53 -10.86 25.06
N CYS A 45 8.12 -9.83 24.28
CA CYS A 45 7.34 -9.99 23.06
C CYS A 45 7.56 -8.82 22.11
N LEU A 46 7.16 -9.00 20.84
CA LEU A 46 7.23 -7.96 19.82
C LEU A 46 5.86 -7.70 19.18
N VAL A 47 5.57 -6.43 18.93
CA VAL A 47 4.54 -6.01 17.98
C VAL A 47 5.25 -5.53 16.71
N VAL A 48 5.06 -6.27 15.62
CA VAL A 48 5.73 -6.02 14.33
C VAL A 48 4.77 -5.30 13.40
N ILE A 49 5.04 -4.03 13.11
CA ILE A 49 4.21 -3.21 12.23
C ILE A 49 4.85 -3.15 10.84
N GLY A 50 4.19 -3.72 9.84
CA GLY A 50 4.73 -3.78 8.48
C GLY A 50 3.85 -4.51 7.49
N GLY A 51 4.43 -4.89 6.37
CA GLY A 51 3.81 -5.72 5.34
C GLY A 51 4.32 -7.16 5.37
N ASP A 52 4.11 -7.88 4.28
CA ASP A 52 4.44 -9.29 4.10
C ASP A 52 5.86 -9.68 4.56
N GLY A 53 6.88 -8.97 4.08
CA GLY A 53 8.26 -9.26 4.48
C GLY A 53 8.52 -9.14 5.99
N SER A 54 7.85 -8.21 6.69
CA SER A 54 7.96 -8.04 8.14
C SER A 54 7.27 -9.19 8.87
N PHE A 55 6.15 -9.67 8.35
CA PHE A 55 5.41 -10.79 8.94
C PHE A 55 6.13 -12.12 8.75
N ASN A 56 6.77 -12.33 7.62
CA ASN A 56 7.67 -13.47 7.43
C ASN A 56 8.81 -13.48 8.47
N GLY A 57 9.37 -12.30 8.80
CA GLY A 57 10.32 -12.14 9.88
C GLY A 57 9.74 -12.46 11.26
N ALA A 58 8.52 -11.96 11.54
CA ALA A 58 7.80 -12.20 12.78
C ALA A 58 7.46 -13.69 12.98
N GLN A 59 7.04 -14.37 11.90
CA GLN A 59 6.79 -15.81 11.92
C GLN A 59 8.05 -16.59 12.30
N LYS A 60 9.16 -16.30 11.65
CA LYS A 60 10.45 -16.95 11.92
C LYS A 60 10.99 -16.69 13.35
N LEU A 61 10.66 -15.53 13.95
CA LEU A 61 10.94 -15.28 15.36
C LEU A 61 10.03 -16.13 16.26
N SER A 62 8.76 -16.25 15.90
CA SER A 62 7.82 -17.09 16.66
C SER A 62 8.20 -18.57 16.59
N ASP A 63 8.74 -19.05 15.47
CA ASP A 63 9.27 -20.40 15.30
C ASP A 63 10.47 -20.68 16.24
N LEU A 64 11.23 -19.63 16.60
CA LEU A 64 12.30 -19.68 17.59
C LEU A 64 11.79 -19.51 19.04
N GLY A 65 10.47 -19.54 19.26
CA GLY A 65 9.83 -19.41 20.56
C GLY A 65 9.80 -17.98 21.10
N PHE A 66 9.97 -16.95 20.26
CA PHE A 66 9.84 -15.55 20.68
C PHE A 66 8.48 -14.97 20.27
N PRO A 67 7.62 -14.56 21.24
CA PRO A 67 6.26 -14.11 20.93
C PRO A 67 6.23 -12.87 20.03
N ALA A 68 5.49 -12.94 18.92
CA ALA A 68 5.31 -11.80 18.04
C ALA A 68 3.85 -11.70 17.54
N ILE A 69 3.38 -10.46 17.40
CA ILE A 69 2.08 -10.12 16.77
C ILE A 69 2.35 -9.14 15.62
N GLY A 70 1.74 -9.39 14.46
CA GLY A 70 1.79 -8.52 13.31
C GLY A 70 0.66 -7.49 13.28
N ILE A 71 0.97 -6.26 12.85
CA ILE A 71 -0.02 -5.23 12.52
C ILE A 71 0.24 -4.76 11.07
N PRO A 72 -0.76 -4.80 10.17
CA PRO A 72 -0.59 -4.45 8.76
C PRO A 72 -0.36 -2.95 8.57
N GLY A 73 0.89 -2.55 8.33
CA GLY A 73 1.32 -1.17 8.11
C GLY A 73 2.03 -1.05 6.77
N THR A 74 1.26 -1.10 5.69
CA THR A 74 1.70 -0.92 4.31
C THR A 74 0.69 -0.08 3.55
N ILE A 75 1.15 0.72 2.58
CA ILE A 75 0.27 1.50 1.71
C ILE A 75 -0.31 0.65 0.57
N ASP A 76 0.31 -0.48 0.26
CA ASP A 76 0.02 -1.27 -0.95
C ASP A 76 -1.31 -2.02 -0.88
N ASN A 77 -1.85 -2.24 0.33
CA ASN A 77 -3.06 -3.02 0.62
C ASN A 77 -3.04 -4.44 0.01
N ASP A 78 -1.86 -5.01 -0.14
CA ASP A 78 -1.57 -6.28 -0.82
C ASP A 78 -1.72 -7.53 0.06
N LEU A 79 -2.38 -7.40 1.21
CA LEU A 79 -2.58 -8.47 2.20
C LEU A 79 -4.02 -9.00 2.13
N ALA A 80 -4.20 -10.20 1.59
CA ALA A 80 -5.52 -10.77 1.28
C ALA A 80 -6.45 -11.03 2.47
N TYR A 81 -5.92 -11.09 3.69
CA TYR A 81 -6.69 -11.39 4.90
C TYR A 81 -7.37 -10.18 5.54
N THR A 82 -7.04 -8.97 5.12
CA THR A 82 -7.57 -7.73 5.70
C THR A 82 -8.16 -6.84 4.61
N ASP A 83 -9.24 -6.12 4.93
CA ASP A 83 -9.86 -5.19 3.97
C ASP A 83 -9.01 -3.94 3.79
N TYR A 84 -8.37 -3.47 4.87
CA TYR A 84 -7.54 -2.26 4.86
C TYR A 84 -6.26 -2.47 5.65
N THR A 85 -5.18 -1.85 5.15
CA THR A 85 -3.89 -1.73 5.82
C THR A 85 -3.66 -0.30 6.27
N ILE A 86 -2.93 -0.11 7.37
CA ILE A 86 -2.61 1.23 7.89
C ILE A 86 -1.69 1.95 6.91
N GLY A 87 -2.12 3.14 6.45
CA GLY A 87 -1.43 3.96 5.47
C GLY A 87 -2.09 3.98 4.09
N PHE A 88 -2.95 3.01 3.78
CA PHE A 88 -3.64 2.91 2.49
C PHE A 88 -4.57 4.10 2.23
N ASP A 89 -5.44 4.46 3.19
CA ASP A 89 -6.36 5.59 3.05
C ASP A 89 -5.63 6.93 2.94
N THR A 90 -4.57 7.12 3.72
CA THR A 90 -3.71 8.31 3.62
C THR A 90 -3.09 8.44 2.23
N THR A 91 -2.61 7.33 1.68
CA THR A 91 -2.01 7.30 0.34
C THR A 91 -3.04 7.59 -0.74
N GLN A 92 -4.25 7.06 -0.64
CA GLN A 92 -5.35 7.39 -1.56
C GLN A 92 -5.58 8.90 -1.61
N ASN A 93 -5.68 9.57 -0.46
CA ASN A 93 -5.87 11.02 -0.39
C ASN A 93 -4.71 11.79 -1.04
N THR A 94 -3.48 11.33 -0.87
CA THR A 94 -2.30 11.90 -1.54
C THR A 94 -2.40 11.79 -3.05
N ILE A 95 -2.83 10.62 -3.56
CA ILE A 95 -3.00 10.39 -5.00
C ILE A 95 -4.15 11.24 -5.55
N ILE A 96 -5.29 11.30 -4.86
CA ILE A 96 -6.45 12.11 -5.25
C ILE A 96 -6.09 13.60 -5.35
N ASP A 97 -5.34 14.12 -4.39
CA ASP A 97 -4.83 15.50 -4.41
C ASP A 97 -3.91 15.74 -5.63
N ALA A 98 -3.03 14.79 -5.94
CA ALA A 98 -2.18 14.86 -7.13
C ALA A 98 -3.00 14.81 -8.43
N ILE A 99 -4.00 13.92 -8.52
CA ILE A 99 -4.93 13.83 -9.65
C ILE A 99 -5.66 15.19 -9.86
N GLY A 100 -6.14 15.81 -8.77
CA GLY A 100 -6.79 17.10 -8.81
C GLY A 100 -5.89 18.18 -9.44
N LYS A 101 -4.66 18.33 -8.93
CA LYS A 101 -3.68 19.30 -9.42
C LYS A 101 -3.31 19.07 -10.89
N ILE A 102 -3.15 17.81 -11.29
CA ILE A 102 -2.86 17.47 -12.70
C ILE A 102 -4.06 17.78 -13.57
N ARG A 103 -5.29 17.51 -13.11
CA ARG A 103 -6.52 17.79 -13.86
C ARG A 103 -6.68 19.27 -14.14
N ASP A 104 -6.44 20.14 -13.17
CA ASP A 104 -6.53 21.60 -13.33
C ASP A 104 -5.63 22.08 -14.46
N THR A 105 -4.39 21.56 -14.50
CA THR A 105 -3.44 21.88 -15.57
C THR A 105 -3.83 21.24 -16.91
N SER A 106 -4.35 20.02 -16.89
CA SER A 106 -4.71 19.27 -18.10
C SER A 106 -5.90 19.87 -18.83
N SER A 107 -6.87 20.39 -18.09
CA SER A 107 -8.08 20.98 -18.66
C SER A 107 -7.77 22.21 -19.49
N SER A 108 -6.78 23.01 -19.10
CA SER A 108 -6.36 24.22 -19.83
C SER A 108 -5.53 23.93 -21.09
N HIS A 109 -4.92 22.74 -21.18
CA HIS A 109 -4.02 22.36 -22.29
C HIS A 109 -4.54 21.21 -23.17
N GLU A 110 -5.74 20.71 -22.91
CA GLU A 110 -6.36 19.62 -23.68
C GLU A 110 -5.51 18.33 -23.75
N ARG A 111 -4.84 17.97 -22.64
CA ARG A 111 -3.86 16.89 -22.59
C ARG A 111 -4.41 15.58 -22.03
N VAL A 112 -3.81 14.47 -22.46
CA VAL A 112 -3.93 13.17 -21.82
C VAL A 112 -2.82 13.05 -20.79
N ASN A 113 -3.14 12.59 -19.57
CA ASN A 113 -2.13 12.33 -18.53
C ASN A 113 -2.20 10.88 -18.07
N ILE A 114 -1.04 10.25 -18.01
CA ILE A 114 -0.87 8.98 -17.31
C ILE A 114 -0.26 9.31 -15.94
N ILE A 115 -0.91 8.83 -14.88
CA ILE A 115 -0.43 8.96 -13.50
C ILE A 115 -0.10 7.57 -13.00
N GLU A 116 1.20 7.29 -12.82
CA GLU A 116 1.67 6.04 -12.27
C GLU A 116 1.65 6.11 -10.75
N VAL A 117 1.02 5.12 -10.13
CA VAL A 117 0.89 4.98 -8.68
C VAL A 117 1.53 3.70 -8.18
N MET A 118 1.95 3.70 -6.91
CA MET A 118 2.50 2.53 -6.25
C MET A 118 1.44 1.46 -6.02
N GLY A 119 1.77 0.37 -5.33
CA GLY A 119 0.91 -0.75 -5.00
C GLY A 119 1.57 -2.10 -5.27
N ARG A 120 2.82 -2.12 -5.73
CA ARG A 120 3.56 -3.33 -6.13
C ARG A 120 2.79 -4.16 -7.16
N HIS A 121 2.29 -5.34 -6.76
CA HIS A 121 1.51 -6.26 -7.60
C HIS A 121 0.00 -6.17 -7.33
N CYS A 122 -0.44 -5.16 -6.55
CA CYS A 122 -1.83 -4.91 -6.19
C CYS A 122 -2.31 -3.60 -6.83
N GLY A 123 -3.45 -3.65 -7.52
CA GLY A 123 -4.05 -2.50 -8.18
C GLY A 123 -4.96 -1.66 -7.29
N ASP A 124 -5.13 -1.98 -6.01
CA ASP A 124 -6.06 -1.30 -5.11
C ASP A 124 -5.84 0.22 -5.06
N LEU A 125 -4.60 0.68 -4.92
CA LEU A 125 -4.31 2.12 -4.91
C LEU A 125 -4.75 2.81 -6.19
N ALA A 126 -4.46 2.21 -7.34
CA ALA A 126 -4.85 2.74 -8.64
C ALA A 126 -6.37 2.75 -8.80
N LEU A 127 -7.03 1.66 -8.41
CA LEU A 127 -8.47 1.49 -8.56
C LEU A 127 -9.25 2.48 -7.70
N TYR A 128 -8.98 2.52 -6.40
CA TYR A 128 -9.71 3.38 -5.47
C TYR A 128 -9.42 4.87 -5.71
N ALA A 129 -8.14 5.24 -5.85
CA ALA A 129 -7.78 6.63 -6.10
C ALA A 129 -8.20 7.10 -7.50
N GLY A 130 -8.12 6.23 -8.52
CA GLY A 130 -8.59 6.53 -9.86
C GLY A 130 -10.09 6.73 -9.93
N LEU A 131 -10.87 5.88 -9.25
CA LEU A 131 -12.33 6.01 -9.16
C LEU A 131 -12.71 7.30 -8.40
N ALA A 132 -12.18 7.51 -7.21
CA ALA A 132 -12.45 8.68 -6.39
C ALA A 132 -11.94 9.98 -7.04
N GLY A 133 -10.80 9.92 -7.71
CA GLY A 133 -10.23 11.02 -8.47
C GLY A 133 -10.91 11.26 -9.83
N GLY A 134 -11.86 10.42 -10.26
CA GLY A 134 -12.60 10.54 -11.52
C GLY A 134 -11.72 10.34 -12.76
N ALA A 135 -10.80 9.37 -12.73
CA ALA A 135 -10.00 9.00 -13.88
C ALA A 135 -10.88 8.33 -14.96
N GLU A 136 -10.60 8.61 -16.23
CA GLU A 136 -11.31 8.01 -17.37
C GLU A 136 -10.94 6.53 -17.56
N THR A 137 -9.73 6.17 -17.18
CA THR A 137 -9.24 4.80 -17.28
C THR A 137 -8.35 4.49 -16.09
N VAL A 138 -8.52 3.31 -15.52
CA VAL A 138 -7.64 2.75 -14.50
C VAL A 138 -7.10 1.42 -15.03
N ILE A 139 -5.80 1.23 -14.96
CA ILE A 139 -5.11 0.03 -15.44
C ILE A 139 -4.42 -0.62 -14.24
N VAL A 140 -4.79 -1.87 -13.96
CA VAL A 140 -4.35 -2.64 -12.79
C VAL A 140 -3.80 -4.00 -13.22
N PRO A 141 -2.88 -4.59 -12.44
CA PRO A 141 -2.23 -5.85 -12.82
C PRO A 141 -3.15 -7.07 -12.74
N GLU A 142 -4.30 -6.95 -12.07
CA GLU A 142 -5.27 -8.04 -11.91
C GLU A 142 -6.14 -8.26 -13.15
N VAL A 143 -6.15 -7.28 -14.08
CA VAL A 143 -7.00 -7.33 -15.29
C VAL A 143 -6.12 -7.14 -16.51
N ASP A 144 -6.20 -8.09 -17.44
CA ASP A 144 -5.53 -7.95 -18.73
C ASP A 144 -6.12 -6.77 -19.49
N PHE A 145 -5.26 -5.94 -20.07
CA PHE A 145 -5.66 -4.82 -20.90
C PHE A 145 -4.94 -4.83 -22.26
N LYS A 146 -5.54 -4.16 -23.23
CA LYS A 146 -4.92 -3.91 -24.55
C LYS A 146 -4.77 -2.42 -24.75
N VAL A 147 -3.63 -1.98 -25.27
CA VAL A 147 -3.37 -0.57 -25.55
C VAL A 147 -4.39 -0.01 -26.55
N GLU A 148 -4.83 -0.84 -27.51
CA GLU A 148 -5.86 -0.49 -28.49
C GLU A 148 -7.20 -0.09 -27.82
N ASP A 149 -7.60 -0.76 -26.74
CA ASP A 149 -8.84 -0.47 -26.02
C ASP A 149 -8.75 0.89 -25.32
N VAL A 150 -7.60 1.19 -24.72
CA VAL A 150 -7.32 2.50 -24.12
C VAL A 150 -7.36 3.59 -25.20
N CYS A 151 -6.70 3.38 -26.34
CA CYS A 151 -6.69 4.30 -27.47
C CYS A 151 -8.10 4.54 -28.04
N ASN A 152 -8.89 3.49 -28.20
CA ASN A 152 -10.27 3.58 -28.69
C ASN A 152 -11.17 4.36 -27.71
N LYS A 153 -10.98 4.16 -26.39
CA LYS A 153 -11.68 4.92 -25.36
C LYS A 153 -11.32 6.39 -25.41
N LEU A 154 -10.03 6.74 -25.57
CA LEU A 154 -9.57 8.12 -25.73
C LEU A 154 -10.18 8.78 -26.96
N LYS A 155 -10.13 8.12 -28.12
CA LYS A 155 -10.73 8.61 -29.38
C LYS A 155 -12.24 8.84 -29.24
N THR A 156 -12.95 7.92 -28.55
CA THR A 156 -14.38 8.04 -28.32
C THR A 156 -14.72 9.20 -27.38
N THR A 157 -13.94 9.37 -26.32
CA THR A 157 -14.10 10.46 -25.35
C THR A 157 -13.86 11.81 -26.00
N GLN A 158 -12.85 11.90 -26.86
CA GLN A 158 -12.53 13.11 -27.63
C GLN A 158 -13.65 13.48 -28.62
N LYS A 159 -14.23 12.49 -29.33
CA LYS A 159 -15.40 12.70 -30.21
C LYS A 159 -16.63 13.25 -29.47
N ARG A 160 -16.76 12.96 -28.17
CA ARG A 160 -17.83 13.49 -27.29
C ARG A 160 -17.53 14.90 -26.76
N GLY A 161 -16.45 15.54 -27.22
CA GLY A 161 -16.06 16.90 -26.84
C GLY A 161 -15.17 17.00 -25.58
N LYS A 162 -14.82 15.88 -24.97
CA LYS A 162 -13.89 15.89 -23.82
C LYS A 162 -12.46 15.80 -24.31
N ARG A 163 -11.71 16.89 -24.15
CA ARG A 163 -10.36 17.03 -24.75
C ARG A 163 -9.22 16.67 -23.82
N HIS A 164 -9.48 16.49 -22.51
CA HIS A 164 -8.50 16.03 -21.54
C HIS A 164 -8.91 14.68 -20.96
N SER A 165 -7.94 13.85 -20.61
CA SER A 165 -8.20 12.55 -19.99
C SER A 165 -7.09 12.19 -19.00
N ILE A 166 -7.49 11.51 -17.90
CA ILE A 166 -6.58 10.99 -16.89
C ILE A 166 -6.65 9.46 -16.91
N ILE A 167 -5.48 8.86 -17.04
CA ILE A 167 -5.27 7.43 -16.95
C ILE A 167 -4.47 7.18 -15.67
N VAL A 168 -4.98 6.38 -14.75
CA VAL A 168 -4.23 5.93 -13.57
C VAL A 168 -3.68 4.54 -13.86
N LEU A 169 -2.37 4.39 -13.70
CA LEU A 169 -1.64 3.13 -13.94
C LEU A 169 -1.02 2.63 -12.65
N ALA A 170 -1.31 1.40 -12.25
CA ALA A 170 -0.59 0.75 -11.18
C ALA A 170 0.83 0.34 -11.62
N GLU A 171 1.85 0.60 -10.79
CA GLU A 171 3.26 0.27 -11.11
C GLU A 171 3.48 -1.20 -11.46
N GLY A 172 2.64 -2.11 -10.94
CA GLY A 172 2.72 -3.55 -11.20
C GLY A 172 2.35 -3.98 -12.61
N VAL A 173 1.74 -3.09 -13.40
CA VAL A 173 1.37 -3.36 -14.80
C VAL A 173 2.57 -3.24 -15.73
N GLY A 174 3.40 -2.21 -15.52
CA GLY A 174 4.54 -1.91 -16.37
C GLY A 174 4.93 -0.43 -16.33
N ASN A 175 5.79 -0.03 -17.24
CA ASN A 175 6.35 1.32 -17.28
C ASN A 175 5.38 2.30 -17.95
N ALA A 176 4.99 3.36 -17.24
CA ALA A 176 4.08 4.39 -17.74
C ALA A 176 4.65 5.17 -18.95
N GLN A 177 5.98 5.33 -19.04
CA GLN A 177 6.61 6.03 -20.16
C GLN A 177 6.47 5.23 -21.46
N ASP A 178 6.60 3.90 -21.39
CA ASP A 178 6.49 3.05 -22.57
C ASP A 178 5.04 2.96 -23.03
N LEU A 179 4.09 2.81 -22.12
CA LEU A 179 2.65 2.91 -22.41
C LEU A 179 2.32 4.27 -23.07
N GLY A 180 2.89 5.35 -22.53
CA GLY A 180 2.69 6.69 -23.09
C GLY A 180 3.18 6.82 -24.53
N LYS A 181 4.35 6.25 -24.86
CA LYS A 181 4.89 6.25 -26.25
C LYS A 181 3.96 5.50 -27.21
N GLU A 182 3.43 4.34 -26.78
CA GLU A 182 2.50 3.56 -27.61
C GLU A 182 1.20 4.33 -27.85
N ILE A 183 0.62 4.93 -26.82
CA ILE A 183 -0.61 5.74 -26.97
C ILE A 183 -0.37 6.95 -27.89
N ILE A 184 0.74 7.66 -27.76
CA ILE A 184 1.09 8.78 -28.65
C ILE A 184 1.17 8.31 -30.10
N LYS A 185 1.85 7.18 -30.35
CA LYS A 185 1.99 6.61 -31.70
C LYS A 185 0.64 6.27 -32.33
N GLU A 186 -0.31 5.74 -31.56
CA GLU A 186 -1.61 5.29 -32.05
C GLU A 186 -2.67 6.41 -32.15
N THR A 187 -2.52 7.49 -31.37
CA THR A 187 -3.56 8.53 -31.25
C THR A 187 -3.10 9.91 -31.69
N GLY A 188 -1.79 10.19 -31.71
CA GLY A 188 -1.24 11.51 -31.90
C GLY A 188 -1.51 12.51 -30.76
N ALA A 189 -1.99 12.03 -29.59
CA ALA A 189 -2.37 12.88 -28.48
C ALA A 189 -1.15 13.59 -27.83
N ASP A 190 -1.32 14.83 -27.36
CA ASP A 190 -0.37 15.46 -26.42
C ASP A 190 -0.52 14.78 -25.07
N LEU A 191 0.41 13.89 -24.74
CA LEU A 191 0.37 13.07 -23.55
C LEU A 191 1.54 13.39 -22.62
N ARG A 192 1.25 13.41 -21.32
CA ARG A 192 2.24 13.57 -20.26
C ARG A 192 2.17 12.38 -19.31
N VAL A 193 3.32 12.00 -18.78
CA VAL A 193 3.44 10.96 -17.77
C VAL A 193 3.94 11.57 -16.47
N THR A 194 3.26 11.25 -15.37
CA THR A 194 3.66 11.63 -14.02
C THR A 194 3.78 10.38 -13.19
N VAL A 195 4.99 10.07 -12.73
CA VAL A 195 5.24 9.00 -11.76
C VAL A 195 5.23 9.62 -10.37
N LEU A 196 4.24 9.30 -9.55
CA LEU A 196 4.14 9.89 -8.20
C LEU A 196 5.24 9.38 -7.25
N GLY A 197 5.63 8.12 -7.37
CA GLY A 197 6.75 7.56 -6.61
C GLY A 197 6.59 7.74 -5.10
N HIS A 198 7.69 8.07 -4.43
CA HIS A 198 7.80 8.05 -2.97
C HIS A 198 6.97 9.11 -2.22
N VAL A 199 6.46 10.14 -2.89
CA VAL A 199 5.56 11.12 -2.23
C VAL A 199 4.31 10.45 -1.66
N GLN A 200 3.90 9.32 -2.24
CA GLN A 200 2.78 8.50 -1.77
C GLN A 200 3.00 7.87 -0.39
N ARG A 201 4.25 7.76 0.06
CA ARG A 201 4.61 7.21 1.37
C ARG A 201 4.60 8.25 2.47
N GLY A 202 4.38 9.52 2.13
CA GLY A 202 4.38 10.65 3.03
C GLY A 202 2.98 11.15 3.33
N GLY A 203 2.93 12.24 4.08
CA GLY A 203 1.70 12.95 4.41
C GLY A 203 1.22 12.75 5.83
N SER A 204 0.22 13.57 6.22
CA SER A 204 -0.41 13.48 7.52
C SER A 204 -1.46 12.37 7.51
N PRO A 205 -1.45 11.42 8.48
CA PRO A 205 -2.43 10.34 8.52
C PRO A 205 -3.86 10.86 8.60
N THR A 206 -4.74 10.24 7.82
CA THR A 206 -6.18 10.50 7.87
C THR A 206 -6.79 10.06 9.21
N ALA A 207 -8.00 10.53 9.49
CA ALA A 207 -8.76 10.07 10.66
C ALA A 207 -9.00 8.55 10.60
N PHE A 208 -9.27 8.01 9.39
CA PHE A 208 -9.48 6.58 9.19
C PHE A 208 -8.25 5.77 9.59
N ASP A 209 -7.07 6.08 9.08
CA ASP A 209 -5.82 5.37 9.41
C ASP A 209 -5.47 5.47 10.89
N ARG A 210 -5.73 6.63 11.53
CA ARG A 210 -5.50 6.81 12.98
C ARG A 210 -6.40 5.91 13.83
N ILE A 211 -7.69 5.83 13.49
CA ILE A 211 -8.66 4.97 14.17
C ILE A 211 -8.31 3.50 13.94
N LEU A 212 -8.00 3.12 12.70
CA LEU A 212 -7.61 1.76 12.35
C LEU A 212 -6.36 1.32 13.13
N ALA A 213 -5.33 2.17 13.16
CA ALA A 213 -4.10 1.90 13.91
C ALA A 213 -4.36 1.72 15.40
N SER A 214 -5.22 2.55 16.01
CA SER A 214 -5.58 2.45 17.42
C SER A 214 -6.32 1.14 17.72
N ARG A 215 -7.31 0.78 16.89
CA ARG A 215 -8.09 -0.47 17.04
C ARG A 215 -7.20 -1.71 16.91
N MET A 216 -6.34 -1.74 15.91
CA MET A 216 -5.41 -2.86 15.69
C MET A 216 -4.35 -2.93 16.79
N GLY A 217 -3.86 -1.79 17.28
CA GLY A 217 -2.90 -1.72 18.39
C GLY A 217 -3.46 -2.29 19.68
N VAL A 218 -4.68 -1.91 20.05
CA VAL A 218 -5.37 -2.47 21.23
C VAL A 218 -5.49 -3.99 21.10
N ARG A 219 -5.98 -4.47 19.94
CA ARG A 219 -6.15 -5.92 19.73
C ARG A 219 -4.82 -6.68 19.80
N ALA A 220 -3.74 -6.14 19.28
CA ALA A 220 -2.43 -6.77 19.34
C ALA A 220 -1.94 -6.93 20.79
N VAL A 221 -2.16 -5.93 21.64
CA VAL A 221 -1.81 -5.99 23.07
C VAL A 221 -2.69 -6.99 23.81
N GLU A 222 -4.01 -7.00 23.57
CA GLU A 222 -4.93 -7.99 24.15
C GLU A 222 -4.49 -9.43 23.84
N LEU A 223 -4.12 -9.71 22.58
CA LEU A 223 -3.62 -11.04 22.19
C LEU A 223 -2.37 -11.44 22.98
N LEU A 224 -1.44 -10.54 23.20
CA LEU A 224 -0.24 -10.82 23.98
C LEU A 224 -0.57 -11.05 25.45
N LEU A 225 -1.48 -10.28 26.03
CA LEU A 225 -1.95 -10.46 27.43
C LEU A 225 -2.70 -11.80 27.61
N ASP A 226 -3.42 -12.25 26.57
CA ASP A 226 -4.07 -13.57 26.53
C ASP A 226 -3.06 -14.73 26.30
N GLY A 227 -1.77 -14.45 26.21
CA GLY A 227 -0.74 -15.45 25.89
C GLY A 227 -0.78 -15.96 24.44
N LYS A 228 -1.48 -15.29 23.56
CA LYS A 228 -1.57 -15.63 22.13
C LYS A 228 -0.44 -14.93 21.36
N ALA A 229 0.33 -15.70 20.63
CA ALA A 229 1.43 -15.22 19.80
C ALA A 229 1.36 -15.85 18.40
N ALA A 230 2.32 -15.51 17.53
CA ALA A 230 2.37 -15.94 16.13
C ALA A 230 1.07 -15.62 15.37
N ARG A 231 0.51 -14.44 15.61
CA ARG A 231 -0.72 -13.96 14.98
C ARG A 231 -0.51 -12.61 14.31
N VAL A 232 -1.40 -12.28 13.40
CA VAL A 232 -1.53 -10.96 12.78
C VAL A 232 -2.94 -10.45 12.99
N VAL A 233 -3.07 -9.18 13.28
CA VAL A 233 -4.37 -8.50 13.35
C VAL A 233 -4.75 -7.99 11.96
N GLY A 234 -6.05 -7.87 11.71
CA GLY A 234 -6.60 -7.32 10.48
C GLY A 234 -7.99 -6.74 10.74
N ILE A 235 -8.61 -6.24 9.69
CA ILE A 235 -10.00 -5.80 9.70
C ILE A 235 -10.76 -6.47 8.57
N ARG A 236 -11.94 -6.99 8.83
CA ARG A 236 -12.87 -7.54 7.84
C ARG A 236 -14.29 -7.20 8.24
N ASP A 237 -15.06 -6.68 7.29
CA ASP A 237 -16.45 -6.23 7.53
C ASP A 237 -16.55 -5.30 8.76
N ASN A 238 -15.61 -4.34 8.86
CA ASN A 238 -15.47 -3.39 9.97
C ASN A 238 -15.22 -4.02 11.35
N LYS A 239 -14.89 -5.32 11.43
CA LYS A 239 -14.53 -6.02 12.67
C LYS A 239 -13.04 -6.28 12.71
N ILE A 240 -12.40 -6.04 13.86
CA ILE A 240 -11.02 -6.45 14.05
C ILE A 240 -10.98 -7.96 14.21
N ILE A 241 -10.16 -8.58 13.39
CA ILE A 241 -9.90 -10.04 13.41
C ILE A 241 -8.44 -10.31 13.72
N ASP A 242 -8.13 -11.54 14.03
CA ASP A 242 -6.75 -12.01 14.11
C ASP A 242 -6.63 -13.41 13.49
N LEU A 243 -5.52 -13.64 12.81
CA LEU A 243 -5.19 -14.90 12.13
C LEU A 243 -3.79 -15.36 12.51
N SER A 244 -3.49 -16.63 12.30
CA SER A 244 -2.12 -17.12 12.45
C SER A 244 -1.21 -16.54 11.39
N LEU A 245 0.02 -16.18 11.76
CA LEU A 245 1.06 -15.70 10.83
C LEU A 245 1.38 -16.72 9.73
N ILE A 246 1.16 -18.04 9.96
CA ILE A 246 1.39 -19.09 8.97
C ILE A 246 0.51 -18.90 7.73
N HIS A 247 -0.72 -18.41 7.90
CA HIS A 247 -1.67 -18.24 6.79
C HIS A 247 -1.42 -16.99 5.93
N ILE A 248 -0.44 -16.15 6.26
CA ILE A 248 -0.12 -14.94 5.51
C ILE A 248 0.78 -15.22 4.31
N SER A 249 1.58 -16.28 4.38
CA SER A 249 2.52 -16.68 3.32
C SER A 249 1.86 -17.38 2.13
N GLU A 250 0.55 -17.61 2.16
CA GLU A 250 -0.17 -18.13 1.00
C GLU A 250 -0.55 -16.95 0.08
N PRO A 251 -0.07 -16.95 -1.19
CA PRO A 251 -0.41 -15.90 -2.15
C PRO A 251 -1.88 -16.05 -2.58
N THR A 252 -2.78 -15.56 -1.77
CA THR A 252 -4.19 -15.41 -2.16
C THR A 252 -4.32 -14.11 -2.94
N ARG A 253 -4.31 -14.19 -4.28
CA ARG A 253 -4.74 -13.08 -5.13
C ARG A 253 -6.17 -12.71 -4.73
N ARG A 254 -6.40 -11.43 -4.39
CA ARG A 254 -7.77 -10.92 -4.35
C ARG A 254 -8.34 -11.05 -5.75
N SER A 255 -9.38 -11.85 -5.93
CA SER A 255 -10.16 -11.84 -7.16
C SER A 255 -11.11 -10.64 -7.07
N TYR A 256 -10.87 -9.62 -7.90
CA TYR A 256 -11.88 -8.63 -8.18
C TYR A 256 -12.91 -9.29 -9.12
N ILE A 257 -14.14 -9.39 -8.68
CA ILE A 257 -15.27 -9.76 -9.50
C ILE A 257 -15.89 -8.50 -10.09
#